data_7ab77526cc4ec13be858cc1156e30197
#
_entry.id   7ab77526cc4ec13be858cc1156e30197
#
_cell.length_a   1.000
_cell.length_b   1.000
_cell.length_c   1.000
_cell.angle_alpha   90.00
_cell.angle_beta   90.00
_cell.angle_gamma   90.00
#
_symmetry.space_group_name_H-M   'P 1'
#
loop_
_entity.id
_entity.type
_entity.pdbx_description
1 polymer ?
#
loop_
_entity_poly.entity_id
_entity_poly.type
_entity_poly.pdbx_seq_one_letter_code
_entity_poly.pdbx_strand_id
1 'polypeptide(L)' 'MKKAYNVEILSVGTEILLGHTTNTDARDISLMLSELGINVKYHTVVGDNPRRLADCIEIARKRADIIISTGG' A
#
# COMPACT_ATOMS: atom_id res chain seq x y z
N MET A 1 26.66 4.22 3.71
CA MET A 1 25.82 3.71 2.61
C MET A 1 24.34 3.83 3.00
N LYS A 2 23.54 4.42 2.16
CA LYS A 2 22.11 4.54 2.43
C LYS A 2 21.42 3.19 2.28
N LYS A 3 20.59 2.84 3.25
CA LYS A 3 19.73 1.68 3.13
C LYS A 3 18.57 2.00 2.18
N ALA A 4 18.33 1.13 1.23
CA ALA A 4 17.14 1.21 0.38
C ALA A 4 15.98 0.54 1.11
N TYR A 5 14.88 1.28 1.30
CA TYR A 5 13.69 0.74 1.95
C TYR A 5 12.70 0.24 0.91
N ASN A 6 12.12 -0.91 1.20
CA ASN A 6 11.01 -1.43 0.42
C ASN A 6 9.71 -0.97 1.06
N VAL A 7 8.90 -0.27 0.30
CA VAL A 7 7.64 0.27 0.78
C VAL A 7 6.49 -0.44 0.09
N GLU A 8 5.50 -0.83 0.86
CA GLU A 8 4.25 -1.38 0.33
C GLU A 8 3.09 -0.51 0.77
N ILE A 9 2.20 -0.16 -0.17
CA ILE A 9 0.96 0.54 0.13
C ILE A 9 -0.16 -0.50 0.15
N LEU A 10 -0.94 -0.51 1.23
CA LEU A 10 -2.16 -1.30 1.34
C LEU A 10 -3.35 -0.37 1.25
N SER A 11 -4.12 -0.49 0.18
CA SER A 11 -5.34 0.29 0.01
C SER A 11 -6.53 -0.58 0.41
N VAL A 12 -7.26 -0.14 1.43
CA VAL A 12 -8.38 -0.88 2.00
C VAL A 12 -9.69 -0.24 1.57
N GLY A 13 -10.50 -0.97 0.85
CA GLY A 13 -11.80 -0.47 0.42
C GLY A 13 -12.40 -1.36 -0.64
N THR A 14 -13.61 -1.84 -0.39
CA THR A 14 -14.33 -2.68 -1.33
C THR A 14 -14.59 -1.93 -2.64
N GLU A 15 -14.91 -0.64 -2.55
CA GLU A 15 -15.16 0.20 -3.72
C GLU A 15 -13.92 0.38 -4.58
N ILE A 16 -12.75 0.41 -3.97
CA ILE A 16 -11.48 0.50 -4.68
C ILE A 16 -11.19 -0.83 -5.37
N LEU A 17 -11.37 -1.92 -4.63
CA LEU A 17 -11.13 -3.27 -5.15
C LEU A 17 -11.98 -3.58 -6.37
N LEU A 18 -13.25 -3.15 -6.33
CA LEU A 18 -14.20 -3.42 -7.42
C LEU A 18 -14.10 -2.41 -8.58
N GLY A 19 -13.23 -1.43 -8.44
CA GLY A 19 -13.04 -0.44 -9.50
C GLY A 19 -14.07 0.67 -9.53
N HIS A 20 -14.87 0.81 -8.50
CA HIS A 20 -15.91 1.86 -8.42
C HIS A 20 -15.32 3.22 -8.07
N THR A 21 -14.12 3.26 -7.51
CA THR A 21 -13.47 4.50 -7.07
C THR A 21 -12.01 4.45 -7.48
N THR A 22 -11.48 5.57 -7.98
CA THR A 22 -10.07 5.71 -8.31
C THR A 22 -9.25 5.79 -7.03
N ASN A 23 -8.12 5.07 -7.00
CA ASN A 23 -7.24 5.04 -5.83
C ASN A 23 -6.25 6.21 -5.88
N THR A 24 -6.76 7.42 -5.62
CA THR A 24 -5.95 8.63 -5.68
C THR A 24 -4.97 8.74 -4.51
N ASP A 25 -5.34 8.23 -3.33
CA ASP A 25 -4.48 8.28 -2.16
C ASP A 25 -3.16 7.54 -2.40
N ALA A 26 -3.24 6.34 -2.95
CA ALA A 26 -2.03 5.56 -3.24
C ALA A 26 -1.16 6.25 -4.29
N ARG A 27 -1.78 6.85 -5.31
CA ARG A 27 -1.05 7.60 -6.32
C ARG A 27 -0.30 8.79 -5.70
N ASP A 28 -1.00 9.57 -4.88
CA ASP A 28 -0.42 10.77 -4.28
C ASP A 28 0.72 10.42 -3.32
N ILE A 29 0.54 9.37 -2.52
CA ILE A 29 1.58 8.89 -1.61
C ILE A 29 2.79 8.40 -2.38
N SER A 30 2.58 7.63 -3.44
CA SER A 30 3.67 7.11 -4.27
C SER A 30 4.48 8.23 -4.89
N LEU A 31 3.82 9.27 -5.41
CA LEU A 31 4.49 10.42 -6.00
C LEU A 31 5.29 11.20 -4.95
N MET A 32 4.71 11.41 -3.78
CA MET A 32 5.38 12.10 -2.70
C MET A 32 6.64 11.36 -2.25
N LEU A 33 6.54 10.06 -2.07
CA LEU A 33 7.68 9.24 -1.67
C LEU A 33 8.76 9.21 -2.76
N SER A 34 8.36 9.17 -4.02
CA SER A 34 9.30 9.18 -5.13
C SER A 34 10.11 10.48 -5.15
N GLU A 35 9.49 11.62 -4.84
CA GLU A 35 10.19 12.90 -4.73
C GLU A 35 11.22 12.90 -3.61
N LEU A 36 11.01 12.10 -2.57
CA LEU A 36 11.94 11.94 -1.47
C LEU A 36 13.01 10.86 -1.74
N GLY A 37 12.99 10.26 -2.92
CA GLY A 37 13.93 9.20 -3.28
C GLY A 37 13.53 7.84 -2.73
N ILE A 38 12.29 7.68 -2.27
CA ILE A 38 11.78 6.42 -1.75
C ILE A 38 10.79 5.84 -2.75
N ASN A 39 11.05 4.62 -3.19
CA ASN A 39 10.22 3.98 -4.20
C ASN A 39 9.28 2.95 -3.58
N VAL A 40 8.00 3.05 -3.94
CA VAL A 40 7.02 2.03 -3.60
C VAL A 40 7.30 0.80 -4.46
N LYS A 41 7.43 -0.35 -3.82
CA LYS A 41 7.73 -1.62 -4.51
C LYS A 41 6.50 -2.48 -4.71
N TYR A 42 5.52 -2.34 -3.82
CA TYR A 42 4.28 -3.12 -3.90
C TYR A 42 3.09 -2.24 -3.59
N HIS A 43 2.03 -2.47 -4.29
CA HIS A 43 0.75 -1.83 -4.02
C HIS A 43 -0.33 -2.91 -4.04
N THR A 44 -0.95 -3.14 -2.90
CA THR A 44 -1.97 -4.16 -2.73
C THR A 44 -3.30 -3.50 -2.43
N VAL A 45 -4.35 -3.93 -3.10
CA VAL A 45 -5.71 -3.47 -2.83
C VAL A 45 -6.48 -4.63 -2.23
N VAL A 46 -7.17 -4.37 -1.14
CA VAL A 46 -7.96 -5.39 -0.44
C VAL A 46 -9.32 -4.81 -0.06
N GLY A 47 -10.35 -5.64 -0.13
CA GLY A 47 -11.68 -5.25 0.29
C GLY A 47 -11.76 -5.05 1.81
N ASP A 48 -12.86 -4.46 2.26
CA ASP A 48 -13.07 -4.16 3.68
C ASP A 48 -13.46 -5.46 4.43
N ASN A 49 -12.47 -6.29 4.67
CA ASN A 49 -12.62 -7.58 5.32
C ASN A 49 -11.42 -7.79 6.25
N PRO A 50 -11.62 -7.87 7.58
CA PRO A 50 -10.53 -7.96 8.55
C PRO A 50 -9.60 -9.16 8.31
N ARG A 51 -10.15 -10.30 7.95
CA ARG A 51 -9.33 -11.50 7.75
C ARG A 51 -8.44 -11.37 6.52
N ARG A 52 -9.00 -10.86 5.42
CA ARG A 52 -8.22 -10.66 4.20
C ARG A 52 -7.16 -9.59 4.40
N LEU A 53 -7.51 -8.53 5.13
CA LEU A 53 -6.54 -7.49 5.46
C LEU A 53 -5.38 -8.06 6.28
N ALA A 54 -5.69 -8.88 7.28
CA ALA A 54 -4.66 -9.53 8.09
C ALA A 54 -3.72 -10.39 7.23
N ASP A 55 -4.28 -11.13 6.29
CA ASP A 55 -3.47 -11.94 5.36
C ASP A 55 -2.55 -11.08 4.51
N CYS A 56 -3.07 -9.95 4.01
CA CYS A 56 -2.28 -9.02 3.21
C CYS A 56 -1.15 -8.39 4.03
N ILE A 57 -1.41 -8.03 5.28
CA ILE A 57 -0.39 -7.48 6.17
C ILE A 57 0.69 -8.53 6.43
N GLU A 58 0.30 -9.78 6.65
CA GLU A 58 1.27 -10.86 6.89
C GLU A 58 2.20 -11.06 5.68
N ILE A 59 1.66 -10.98 4.48
CA ILE A 59 2.47 -11.07 3.26
C ILE A 59 3.38 -9.85 3.14
N ALA A 60 2.83 -8.66 3.36
CA ALA A 60 3.56 -7.41 3.20
C ALA A 60 4.74 -7.30 4.15
N ARG A 61 4.56 -7.70 5.42
CA ARG A 61 5.62 -7.59 6.42
C ARG A 61 6.83 -8.47 6.12
N LYS A 62 6.66 -9.49 5.28
CA LYS A 62 7.76 -10.37 4.89
C LYS A 62 8.62 -9.79 3.77
N ARG A 63 8.12 -8.78 3.06
CA ARG A 63 8.79 -8.24 1.89
C ARG A 63 8.96 -6.72 1.90
N ALA A 64 8.34 -6.03 2.85
CA ALA A 64 8.43 -4.58 2.94
C ALA A 64 8.97 -4.17 4.29
N ASP A 65 9.78 -3.13 4.30
CA ASP A 65 10.29 -2.52 5.52
C ASP A 65 9.25 -1.55 6.11
N ILE A 66 8.48 -0.93 5.25
CA ILE A 66 7.48 0.07 5.62
C ILE A 66 6.17 -0.28 4.94
N ILE A 67 5.10 -0.32 5.71
CA ILE A 67 3.75 -0.55 5.19
C ILE A 67 2.93 0.69 5.46
N ILE A 68 2.34 1.25 4.42
CA ILE A 68 1.45 2.41 4.53
C ILE A 68 0.05 1.96 4.17
N SER A 69 -0.87 2.07 5.14
CA SER A 69 -2.25 1.68 4.93
C SER A 69 -3.10 2.91 4.66
N THR A 70 -3.93 2.85 3.63
CA THR A 70 -4.88 3.90 3.29
C THR A 70 -6.28 3.31 3.26
N GLY A 71 -7.27 4.17 3.41
CA GLY A 71 -8.66 3.78 3.38
C GLY A 71 -9.27 3.73 4.75
N GLY A 72 -10.55 3.59 4.77
CA GLY A 72 -11.29 3.76 5.97
C GLY A 72 -11.67 2.56 6.76
#